data_ffeed62f94adcf5e3bff2420f2dfb45f
#
_entry.id   ffeed62f94adcf5e3bff2420f2dfb45f
#
_cell.length_a   1.000
_cell.length_b   1.000
_cell.length_c   1.000
_cell.angle_alpha   90.00
_cell.angle_beta   90.00
_cell.angle_gamma   90.00
#
_symmetry.space_group_name_H-M   'P 1'
#
loop_
_entity.id
_entity.type
_entity.pdbx_description
1 polymer ?
#
loop_
_entity_poly.entity_id
_entity_poly.type
_entity_poly.pdbx_seq_one_letter_code
_entity_poly.pdbx_strand_id
1 'polypeptide(L)'
;MKKIGVSLLSLGVAIGVGLGSVAVIDSAHAGWTPRKPVEFVIMAGKGGGADKLARFIQSIIEKHKISPKPFIPINKGGGSGAEALSYLKSHAGDSYVVMATLNSLYTTPLRQPGLGVN
;
A
#
# COMPACT_ATOMS: atom_id res chain seq x y z
N MET A 1 74.92 38.79 -27.11
CA MET A 1 73.60 39.43 -26.79
C MET A 1 72.54 38.38 -26.74
N LYS A 2 72.21 37.92 -25.58
CA LYS A 2 71.19 36.85 -25.38
C LYS A 2 69.91 37.48 -24.80
N LYS A 3 68.82 37.38 -25.53
CA LYS A 3 67.51 37.82 -25.11
C LYS A 3 66.87 36.71 -24.22
N ILE A 4 66.57 37.04 -22.96
CA ILE A 4 65.94 36.16 -22.02
C ILE A 4 64.38 36.35 -22.19
N GLY A 5 63.77 35.34 -22.74
CA GLY A 5 62.29 35.30 -22.84
C GLY A 5 61.66 34.91 -21.48
N VAL A 6 60.90 35.83 -20.93
CA VAL A 6 60.11 35.56 -19.71
C VAL A 6 58.78 34.88 -20.12
N SER A 7 58.70 33.63 -19.78
CA SER A 7 57.47 32.86 -19.98
C SER A 7 56.48 33.14 -18.80
N LEU A 8 55.41 33.82 -19.10
CA LEU A 8 54.30 34.04 -18.14
C LEU A 8 53.46 32.77 -18.05
N LEU A 9 53.62 32.08 -16.95
CA LEU A 9 52.71 30.98 -16.55
C LEU A 9 51.38 31.59 -16.11
N SER A 10 50.36 31.52 -16.94
CA SER A 10 48.99 31.83 -16.57
C SER A 10 48.38 30.65 -15.79
N LEU A 11 48.26 30.86 -14.50
CA LEU A 11 47.58 29.93 -13.59
C LEU A 11 46.06 30.05 -13.81
N GLY A 12 45.47 29.17 -14.63
CA GLY A 12 44.06 29.07 -14.85
C GLY A 12 43.39 28.41 -13.65
N VAL A 13 42.67 29.20 -12.84
CA VAL A 13 41.77 28.68 -11.81
C VAL A 13 40.54 28.11 -12.51
N ALA A 14 40.48 26.80 -12.63
CA ALA A 14 39.27 26.10 -13.05
C ALA A 14 38.28 26.06 -11.89
N ILE A 15 37.27 26.94 -11.92
CA ILE A 15 36.10 26.85 -11.03
C ILE A 15 35.26 25.69 -11.53
N GLY A 16 35.41 24.53 -10.88
CA GLY A 16 34.55 23.37 -11.08
C GLY A 16 33.19 23.66 -10.49
N VAL A 17 32.24 24.04 -11.34
CA VAL A 17 30.81 24.05 -10.96
C VAL A 17 30.38 22.59 -10.82
N GLY A 18 30.35 22.10 -9.57
CA GLY A 18 29.78 20.82 -9.24
C GLY A 18 28.28 20.86 -9.53
N LEU A 19 27.87 20.28 -10.65
CA LEU A 19 26.48 19.93 -10.92
C LEU A 19 26.07 18.89 -9.88
N GLY A 20 25.50 19.37 -8.77
CA GLY A 20 24.85 18.52 -7.79
C GLY A 20 23.76 17.71 -8.49
N SER A 21 24.00 16.41 -8.66
CA SER A 21 22.98 15.47 -9.10
C SER A 21 21.85 15.51 -8.07
N VAL A 22 20.78 16.23 -8.40
CA VAL A 22 19.52 16.11 -7.67
C VAL A 22 19.07 14.68 -7.91
N ALA A 23 19.31 13.79 -6.94
CA ALA A 23 18.72 12.47 -6.94
C ALA A 23 17.20 12.70 -6.85
N VAL A 24 16.52 12.54 -7.98
CA VAL A 24 15.07 12.44 -8.01
C VAL A 24 14.76 11.18 -7.22
N ILE A 25 14.29 11.35 -5.99
CA ILE A 25 13.75 10.26 -5.19
C ILE A 25 12.49 9.85 -5.93
N ASP A 26 12.64 8.89 -6.83
CA ASP A 26 11.53 8.20 -7.45
C ASP A 26 10.73 7.58 -6.30
N SER A 27 9.58 8.19 -6.00
CA SER A 27 8.69 7.67 -4.96
C SER A 27 8.35 6.26 -5.38
N ALA A 28 8.94 5.28 -4.68
CA ALA A 28 8.62 3.87 -4.86
C ALA A 28 7.12 3.72 -4.54
N HIS A 29 6.29 3.93 -5.53
CA HIS A 29 4.91 3.53 -5.49
C HIS A 29 4.95 2.02 -5.29
N ALA A 30 4.42 1.58 -4.16
CA ALA A 30 4.24 0.16 -3.92
C ALA A 30 3.51 -0.40 -5.14
N GLY A 31 4.25 -1.07 -6.01
CA GLY A 31 3.87 -1.32 -7.40
C GLY A 31 2.79 -2.39 -7.58
N TRP A 32 1.96 -2.63 -6.54
CA TRP A 32 0.84 -3.55 -6.67
C TRP A 32 -0.33 -2.86 -7.36
N THR A 33 -0.66 -3.35 -8.54
CA THR A 33 -1.84 -2.90 -9.30
C THR A 33 -2.73 -4.10 -9.55
N PRO A 34 -3.98 -4.10 -9.07
CA PRO A 34 -4.88 -5.24 -9.25
C PRO A 34 -5.22 -5.47 -10.72
N ARG A 35 -5.06 -6.73 -11.16
CA ARG A 35 -5.39 -7.18 -12.52
C ARG A 35 -6.75 -7.87 -12.61
N LYS A 36 -7.29 -8.30 -11.48
CA LYS A 36 -8.63 -8.89 -11.30
C LYS A 36 -9.38 -8.15 -10.19
N PRO A 37 -10.70 -8.30 -10.05
CA PRO A 37 -11.45 -7.75 -8.92
C PRO A 37 -10.84 -8.13 -7.58
N VAL A 38 -10.89 -7.19 -6.62
CA VAL A 38 -10.40 -7.39 -5.26
C VAL A 38 -11.59 -7.74 -4.36
N GLU A 39 -11.50 -8.82 -3.63
CA GLU A 39 -12.50 -9.18 -2.64
C GLU A 39 -12.36 -8.30 -1.39
N PHE A 40 -13.40 -7.55 -1.09
CA PHE A 40 -13.43 -6.68 0.07
C PHE A 40 -14.27 -7.34 1.18
N VAL A 41 -13.63 -8.21 1.93
CA VAL A 41 -14.25 -8.99 3.01
C VAL A 41 -14.64 -8.07 4.16
N ILE A 42 -15.89 -8.16 4.60
CA ILE A 42 -16.42 -7.35 5.69
C ILE A 42 -16.74 -8.29 6.86
N MET A 43 -16.04 -8.09 7.98
CA MET A 43 -16.20 -8.87 9.22
C MET A 43 -17.49 -8.47 9.97
N ALA A 44 -18.59 -8.33 9.24
CA ALA A 44 -19.89 -7.96 9.80
C ALA A 44 -21.03 -8.37 8.88
N GLY A 45 -22.23 -8.44 9.43
CA GLY A 45 -23.46 -8.58 8.66
C GLY A 45 -23.77 -7.32 7.84
N LYS A 46 -24.63 -7.50 6.83
CA LYS A 46 -25.09 -6.41 5.97
C LYS A 46 -25.85 -5.35 6.78
N GLY A 47 -25.64 -4.07 6.44
CA GLY A 47 -26.32 -2.94 7.07
C GLY A 47 -25.71 -2.48 8.40
N GLY A 48 -24.75 -3.23 8.96
CA GLY A 48 -24.00 -2.82 10.15
C GLY A 48 -22.99 -1.70 9.87
N GLY A 49 -22.40 -1.16 10.94
CA GLY A 49 -21.44 -0.04 10.82
C GLY A 49 -20.26 -0.36 9.93
N ALA A 50 -19.65 -1.53 10.06
CA ALA A 50 -18.51 -1.96 9.22
C ALA A 50 -18.92 -2.16 7.75
N ASP A 51 -20.14 -2.66 7.50
CA ASP A 51 -20.64 -2.79 6.13
C ASP A 51 -20.82 -1.42 5.46
N LYS A 52 -21.43 -0.48 6.20
CA LYS A 52 -21.59 0.90 5.71
C LYS A 52 -20.26 1.57 5.43
N LEU A 53 -19.29 1.42 6.33
CA LEU A 53 -17.96 1.97 6.16
C LEU A 53 -17.25 1.36 4.94
N ALA A 54 -17.28 0.03 4.80
CA ALA A 54 -16.63 -0.65 3.68
C ALA A 54 -17.23 -0.24 2.34
N ARG A 55 -18.57 -0.12 2.25
CA ARG A 55 -19.24 0.36 1.02
C ARG A 55 -18.97 1.83 0.75
N PHE A 56 -18.81 2.63 1.78
CA PHE A 56 -18.39 4.02 1.62
C PHE A 56 -16.96 4.11 1.05
N ILE A 57 -16.02 3.33 1.59
CA ILE A 57 -14.66 3.23 1.05
C ILE A 57 -14.69 2.74 -0.41
N GLN A 58 -15.46 1.69 -0.71
CA GLN A 58 -15.66 1.21 -2.08
C GLN A 58 -16.12 2.33 -3.01
N SER A 59 -17.12 3.11 -2.59
CA SER A 59 -17.65 4.21 -3.42
C SER A 59 -16.59 5.28 -3.70
N ILE A 60 -15.69 5.55 -2.75
CA ILE A 60 -14.56 6.47 -2.94
C ILE A 60 -13.57 5.90 -3.97
N ILE A 61 -13.22 4.63 -3.84
CA ILE A 61 -12.31 3.93 -4.76
C ILE A 61 -12.86 4.02 -6.20
N GLU A 62 -14.14 3.77 -6.38
CA GLU A 62 -14.81 3.82 -7.69
C GLU A 62 -14.91 5.25 -8.22
N LYS A 63 -15.41 6.18 -7.40
CA LYS A 63 -15.60 7.59 -7.78
C LYS A 63 -14.30 8.25 -8.23
N HIS A 64 -13.21 8.00 -7.51
CA HIS A 64 -11.91 8.60 -7.79
C HIS A 64 -11.00 7.73 -8.64
N LYS A 65 -11.48 6.58 -9.14
CA LYS A 65 -10.71 5.66 -9.97
C LYS A 65 -9.36 5.26 -9.34
N ILE A 66 -9.34 5.08 -8.01
CA ILE A 66 -8.13 4.76 -7.24
C ILE A 66 -7.60 3.38 -7.63
N SER A 67 -8.48 2.46 -8.01
CA SER A 67 -8.12 1.12 -8.47
C SER A 67 -8.62 0.87 -9.89
N PRO A 68 -7.83 0.23 -10.77
CA PRO A 68 -8.26 -0.14 -12.12
C PRO A 68 -9.27 -1.31 -12.12
N LYS A 69 -9.43 -2.00 -10.99
CA LYS A 69 -10.38 -3.10 -10.82
C LYS A 69 -11.31 -2.82 -9.64
N PRO A 70 -12.55 -3.28 -9.70
CA PRO A 70 -13.52 -3.04 -8.63
C PRO A 70 -13.14 -3.79 -7.35
N PHE A 71 -13.53 -3.20 -6.22
CA PHE A 71 -13.54 -3.85 -4.92
C PHE A 71 -14.95 -4.42 -4.70
N ILE A 72 -15.04 -5.73 -4.48
CA ILE A 72 -16.31 -6.44 -4.35
C ILE A 72 -16.57 -6.72 -2.87
N PRO A 73 -17.56 -6.07 -2.23
CA PRO A 73 -17.84 -6.27 -0.81
C PRO A 73 -18.49 -7.64 -0.56
N ILE A 74 -17.89 -8.42 0.33
CA ILE A 74 -18.33 -9.76 0.74
C ILE A 74 -18.50 -9.76 2.25
N ASN A 75 -19.74 -9.89 2.72
CA ASN A 75 -20.02 -9.94 4.16
C ASN A 75 -19.78 -11.35 4.72
N LYS A 76 -18.98 -11.41 5.79
CA LYS A 76 -18.63 -12.62 6.54
C LYS A 76 -18.73 -12.34 8.04
N GLY A 77 -19.94 -12.23 8.54
CA GLY A 77 -20.23 -11.82 9.92
C GLY A 77 -20.49 -12.97 10.89
N GLY A 78 -20.48 -14.22 10.43
CA GLY A 78 -20.81 -15.37 11.25
C GLY A 78 -19.85 -15.58 12.42
N GLY A 79 -20.38 -16.11 13.55
CA GLY A 79 -19.58 -16.46 14.72
C GLY A 79 -18.79 -15.29 15.33
N SER A 80 -19.37 -14.09 15.39
CA SER A 80 -18.70 -12.88 15.89
C SER A 80 -17.39 -12.58 15.11
N GLY A 81 -17.37 -12.84 13.81
CA GLY A 81 -16.21 -12.62 12.95
C GLY A 81 -15.33 -13.86 12.71
N ALA A 82 -15.64 -15.00 13.34
CA ALA A 82 -14.89 -16.25 13.10
C ALA A 82 -14.92 -16.67 11.63
N GLU A 83 -16.04 -16.47 10.93
CA GLU A 83 -16.19 -16.74 9.51
C GLU A 83 -15.19 -15.93 8.67
N ALA A 84 -15.06 -14.63 8.94
CA ALA A 84 -14.12 -13.78 8.23
C ALA A 84 -12.66 -14.18 8.48
N LEU A 85 -12.31 -14.54 9.72
CA LEU A 85 -10.97 -14.99 10.08
C LEU A 85 -10.64 -16.32 9.40
N SER A 86 -11.56 -17.29 9.40
CA SER A 86 -11.38 -18.57 8.71
C SER A 86 -11.21 -18.36 7.20
N TYR A 87 -12.00 -17.48 6.62
CA TYR A 87 -11.91 -17.11 5.22
C TYR A 87 -10.53 -16.50 4.88
N LEU A 88 -10.08 -15.54 5.71
CA LEU A 88 -8.78 -14.91 5.50
C LEU A 88 -7.62 -15.91 5.62
N LYS A 89 -7.69 -16.85 6.57
CA LYS A 89 -6.69 -17.93 6.71
C LYS A 89 -6.64 -18.83 5.48
N SER A 90 -7.78 -19.17 4.90
CA SER A 90 -7.81 -19.99 3.68
C SER A 90 -7.30 -19.27 2.43
N HIS A 91 -7.17 -17.93 2.50
CA HIS A 91 -6.64 -17.07 1.44
C HIS A 91 -5.31 -16.40 1.84
N ALA A 92 -4.57 -17.01 2.76
CA ALA A 92 -3.28 -16.49 3.19
C ALA A 92 -2.33 -16.31 2.00
N GLY A 93 -1.78 -15.09 1.87
CA GLY A 93 -0.89 -14.75 0.75
C GLY A 93 -1.62 -14.30 -0.54
N ASP A 94 -2.95 -14.34 -0.61
CA ASP A 94 -3.68 -13.77 -1.74
C ASP A 94 -3.80 -12.25 -1.60
N SER A 95 -3.04 -11.50 -2.40
CA SER A 95 -3.06 -10.04 -2.42
C SER A 95 -4.35 -9.43 -2.96
N TYR A 96 -5.30 -10.26 -3.43
CA TYR A 96 -6.61 -9.82 -3.92
C TYR A 96 -7.73 -9.97 -2.88
N VAL A 97 -7.39 -10.34 -1.65
CA VAL A 97 -8.32 -10.40 -0.53
C VAL A 97 -7.93 -9.35 0.51
N VAL A 98 -8.80 -8.37 0.71
CA VAL A 98 -8.64 -7.30 1.69
C VAL A 98 -9.80 -7.34 2.66
N MET A 99 -9.56 -7.10 3.93
CA MET A 99 -10.61 -7.18 4.95
C MET A 99 -10.85 -5.85 5.65
N ALA A 100 -12.12 -5.44 5.73
CA ALA A 100 -12.58 -4.44 6.69
C ALA A 100 -12.88 -5.13 8.02
N THR A 101 -12.06 -4.86 9.02
CA THR A 101 -12.12 -5.53 10.31
C THR A 101 -12.73 -4.68 11.41
N LEU A 102 -13.11 -5.33 12.50
CA LEU A 102 -13.58 -4.76 13.76
C LEU A 102 -12.65 -5.23 14.90
N ASN A 103 -12.98 -4.83 16.13
CA ASN A 103 -12.32 -5.33 17.34
C ASN A 103 -12.39 -6.87 17.47
N SER A 104 -13.34 -7.51 16.81
CA SER A 104 -13.44 -8.97 16.72
C SER A 104 -12.17 -9.64 16.15
N LEU A 105 -11.36 -8.93 15.39
CA LEU A 105 -10.06 -9.41 14.94
C LEU A 105 -9.19 -9.87 16.11
N TYR A 106 -9.25 -9.16 17.22
CA TYR A 106 -8.46 -9.44 18.42
C TYR A 106 -9.23 -10.27 19.45
N THR A 107 -10.55 -10.05 19.59
CA THR A 107 -11.32 -10.68 20.66
C THR A 107 -11.81 -12.08 20.29
N THR A 108 -12.06 -12.39 19.02
CA THR A 108 -12.51 -13.71 18.60
C THR A 108 -11.45 -14.79 18.80
N PRO A 109 -10.16 -14.57 18.45
CA PRO A 109 -9.11 -15.55 18.76
C PRO A 109 -8.93 -15.86 20.24
N LEU A 110 -9.21 -14.90 21.13
CA LEU A 110 -9.16 -15.12 22.58
C LEU A 110 -10.25 -16.06 23.06
N ARG A 111 -11.40 -16.11 22.38
CA ARG A 111 -12.52 -17.01 22.69
C ARG A 111 -12.43 -18.33 21.97
N GLN A 112 -11.82 -18.34 20.81
CA GLN A 112 -11.69 -19.49 19.93
C GLN A 112 -10.22 -19.63 19.49
N PRO A 113 -9.39 -20.29 20.32
CA PRO A 113 -8.01 -20.56 20.00
C PRO A 113 -7.88 -21.28 18.65
N GLY A 114 -6.92 -20.86 17.83
CA GLY A 114 -6.73 -21.38 16.46
C GLY A 114 -7.33 -20.53 15.34
N LEU A 115 -8.15 -19.53 15.65
CA LEU A 115 -8.66 -18.57 14.65
C LEU A 115 -7.80 -17.29 14.54
N GLY A 116 -6.71 -17.17 15.29
CA GLY A 116 -5.79 -16.05 15.18
C GLY A 116 -5.18 -15.94 13.80
N VAL A 117 -5.01 -14.72 13.30
CA VAL A 117 -4.15 -14.39 12.16
C VAL A 117 -2.76 -14.15 12.72
N ASN A 118 -1.85 -15.06 12.46
CA ASN A 118 -0.42 -14.95 12.80
C ASN A 118 0.32 -14.46 11.58
#